data_3a485ec2645826086ed1ddc4182bd6d6
#
_entry.id   3a485ec2645826086ed1ddc4182bd6d6
#
_cell.length_a   1.000
_cell.length_b   1.000
_cell.length_c   1.000
_cell.angle_alpha   90.00
_cell.angle_beta   90.00
_cell.angle_gamma   90.00
#
_symmetry.space_group_name_H-M   'P 1'
#
loop_
_entity.id
_entity.type
_entity.pdbx_description
1 polymer ?
#
loop_
_entity_poly.entity_id
_entity_poly.type
_entity_poly.pdbx_seq_one_letter_code
_entity_poly.pdbx_strand_id
1 'polypeptide(L)'
;MRKIFNAGVIGVGAMGFNHARVYYEIPNTKLVAIADKDMTKLKNLKAKYNGVRIYSDYVDMIEKEELDIVTIAVPTTLHKEVADVVFEHGVNVLLEKPIADTLENADAIIKKAEKCDVTLMIGHIERFNPVVMKARELIESNVFGDLLSISVRRLGPFSGRIKDVGVLVDWAVHDIDVLRYLTNTEPTSIVAKVISGRVSKFDDIAMILLLFDKSVLGNIEVNWTTPVKIRELILTGTNAFGRINYLSQELEVYETVNKEDPLSDSFYVKKKDVTVQRIEPLKVEIMAFLEAVENGTNPPVTGKDGLLNLKYALQALDSATK
;
A
#
# COMPACT_ATOMS: atom_id res chain seq x y z
N MET A 1 6.90 -17.47 -25.33
CA MET A 1 7.22 -17.82 -23.92
C MET A 1 7.11 -16.52 -23.12
N ARG A 2 6.56 -16.55 -21.92
CA ARG A 2 6.56 -15.36 -21.05
C ARG A 2 8.00 -15.06 -20.62
N LYS A 3 8.36 -13.77 -20.53
CA LYS A 3 9.67 -13.35 -20.02
C LYS A 3 9.86 -13.84 -18.59
N ILE A 4 11.03 -14.36 -18.24
CA ILE A 4 11.41 -14.64 -16.86
C ILE A 4 12.26 -13.45 -16.39
N PHE A 5 11.81 -12.78 -15.34
CA PHE A 5 12.48 -11.62 -14.78
C PHE A 5 13.51 -12.02 -13.73
N ASN A 6 14.73 -11.54 -13.87
CA ASN A 6 15.75 -11.62 -12.83
C ASN A 6 15.43 -10.58 -11.74
N ALA A 7 15.08 -11.05 -10.56
CA ALA A 7 14.65 -10.22 -9.45
C ALA A 7 15.73 -10.11 -8.36
N GLY A 8 15.88 -8.88 -7.82
CA GLY A 8 16.66 -8.59 -6.63
C GLY A 8 15.80 -8.00 -5.51
N VAL A 9 16.28 -8.13 -4.26
CA VAL A 9 15.66 -7.45 -3.11
C VAL A 9 16.73 -6.76 -2.28
N ILE A 10 16.56 -5.46 -2.05
CA ILE A 10 17.43 -4.63 -1.21
C ILE A 10 16.70 -4.31 0.10
N GLY A 11 17.29 -4.74 1.22
CA GLY A 11 16.67 -4.72 2.53
C GLY A 11 15.78 -5.95 2.77
N VAL A 12 16.25 -6.90 3.59
CA VAL A 12 15.51 -8.13 3.93
C VAL A 12 14.95 -8.06 5.36
N GLY A 13 14.35 -6.92 5.69
CA GLY A 13 13.48 -6.76 6.84
C GLY A 13 12.18 -7.56 6.69
N ALA A 14 11.13 -7.20 7.46
CA ALA A 14 9.88 -7.94 7.40
C ALA A 14 9.22 -7.94 6.01
N MET A 15 9.20 -6.78 5.31
CA MET A 15 8.61 -6.70 3.97
C MET A 15 9.54 -7.30 2.92
N GLY A 16 10.82 -6.96 2.90
CA GLY A 16 11.75 -7.52 1.93
C GLY A 16 11.88 -9.05 2.01
N PHE A 17 11.73 -9.63 3.21
CA PHE A 17 11.62 -11.09 3.36
C PHE A 17 10.40 -11.65 2.58
N ASN A 18 9.24 -10.99 2.68
CA ASN A 18 8.03 -11.41 1.97
C ASN A 18 8.17 -11.21 0.45
N HIS A 19 8.77 -10.10 -0.01
CA HIS A 19 9.07 -9.88 -1.43
C HIS A 19 10.00 -10.97 -1.98
N ALA A 20 11.08 -11.29 -1.28
CA ALA A 20 12.01 -12.37 -1.68
C ALA A 20 11.29 -13.72 -1.81
N ARG A 21 10.40 -14.06 -0.84
CA ARG A 21 9.58 -15.27 -0.90
C ARG A 21 8.68 -15.27 -2.12
N VAL A 22 7.95 -14.19 -2.38
CA VAL A 22 7.00 -14.12 -3.49
C VAL A 22 7.72 -14.17 -4.83
N TYR A 23 8.86 -13.48 -4.99
CA TYR A 23 9.69 -13.62 -6.20
C TYR A 23 10.21 -15.04 -6.41
N TYR A 24 10.52 -15.77 -5.34
CA TYR A 24 10.93 -17.17 -5.45
C TYR A 24 9.77 -18.09 -5.84
N GLU A 25 8.54 -17.77 -5.49
CA GLU A 25 7.33 -18.57 -5.74
C GLU A 25 6.66 -18.29 -7.10
N ILE A 26 6.82 -17.09 -7.67
CA ILE A 26 6.19 -16.72 -8.95
C ILE A 26 6.92 -17.36 -10.13
N PRO A 27 6.22 -18.10 -11.02
CA PRO A 27 6.89 -18.86 -12.10
C PRO A 27 7.64 -18.03 -13.14
N ASN A 28 7.25 -16.75 -13.33
CA ASN A 28 7.86 -15.84 -14.29
C ASN A 28 8.92 -14.93 -13.66
N THR A 29 9.39 -15.26 -12.46
CA THR A 29 10.51 -14.59 -11.79
C THR A 29 11.57 -15.58 -11.37
N LYS A 30 12.81 -15.10 -11.30
CA LYS A 30 13.95 -15.80 -10.70
C LYS A 30 14.54 -14.86 -9.66
N LEU A 31 14.41 -15.20 -8.38
CA LEU A 31 15.12 -14.49 -7.32
C LEU A 31 16.62 -14.77 -7.48
N VAL A 32 17.36 -13.77 -7.98
CA VAL A 32 18.79 -13.89 -8.28
C VAL A 32 19.64 -13.52 -7.09
N ALA A 33 19.33 -12.40 -6.44
CA ALA A 33 20.15 -11.85 -5.37
C ALA A 33 19.34 -11.08 -4.33
N ILE A 34 19.91 -11.00 -3.12
CA ILE A 34 19.38 -10.20 -2.01
C ILE A 34 20.52 -9.45 -1.33
N ALA A 35 20.25 -8.21 -0.89
CA ALA A 35 21.21 -7.39 -0.16
C ALA A 35 20.63 -6.88 1.17
N ASP A 36 21.42 -6.94 2.24
CA ASP A 36 21.11 -6.35 3.55
C ASP A 36 22.42 -6.20 4.35
N LYS A 37 22.53 -5.20 5.22
CA LYS A 37 23.68 -5.04 6.12
C LYS A 37 23.78 -6.18 7.16
N ASP A 38 22.66 -6.85 7.46
CA ASP A 38 22.59 -7.97 8.41
C ASP A 38 22.87 -9.31 7.73
N MET A 39 24.12 -9.74 7.79
CA MET A 39 24.59 -11.02 7.23
C MET A 39 23.88 -12.25 7.82
N THR A 40 23.33 -12.15 9.04
CA THR A 40 22.60 -13.27 9.64
C THR A 40 21.29 -13.51 8.93
N LYS A 41 20.54 -12.43 8.63
CA LYS A 41 19.29 -12.50 7.84
C LYS A 41 19.58 -13.06 6.44
N LEU A 42 20.63 -12.56 5.78
CA LEU A 42 21.03 -13.01 4.46
C LEU A 42 21.34 -14.51 4.40
N LYS A 43 22.14 -15.02 5.37
CA LYS A 43 22.47 -16.45 5.45
C LYS A 43 21.22 -17.31 5.67
N ASN A 44 20.29 -16.87 6.51
CA ASN A 44 19.02 -17.56 6.75
C ASN A 44 18.16 -17.66 5.48
N LEU A 45 18.10 -16.58 4.69
CA LEU A 45 17.37 -16.57 3.41
C LEU A 45 18.07 -17.43 2.34
N LYS A 46 19.41 -17.35 2.24
CA LYS A 46 20.19 -18.19 1.33
C LYS A 46 19.99 -19.68 1.60
N ALA A 47 19.93 -20.07 2.86
CA ALA A 47 19.67 -21.47 3.24
C ALA A 47 18.26 -21.94 2.84
N LYS A 48 17.30 -21.01 2.76
CA LYS A 48 15.90 -21.28 2.41
C LYS A 48 15.66 -21.28 0.90
N TYR A 49 16.37 -20.42 0.15
CA TYR A 49 16.17 -20.23 -1.29
C TYR A 49 17.42 -20.63 -2.07
N ASN A 50 17.33 -21.77 -2.75
CA ASN A 50 18.48 -22.32 -3.49
C ASN A 50 18.87 -21.42 -4.68
N GLY A 51 20.16 -21.22 -4.88
CA GLY A 51 20.70 -20.45 -6.00
C GLY A 51 20.71 -18.93 -5.80
N VAL A 52 20.19 -18.43 -4.68
CA VAL A 52 20.18 -16.98 -4.39
C VAL A 52 21.56 -16.51 -3.90
N ARG A 53 22.07 -15.44 -4.50
CA ARG A 53 23.31 -14.78 -4.08
C ARG A 53 23.00 -13.72 -3.01
N ILE A 54 23.94 -13.54 -2.09
CA ILE A 54 23.79 -12.62 -0.95
C ILE A 54 24.89 -11.57 -0.97
N TYR A 55 24.52 -10.33 -0.68
CA TYR A 55 25.40 -9.18 -0.67
C TYR A 55 25.23 -8.36 0.60
N SER A 56 26.32 -7.98 1.25
CA SER A 56 26.29 -7.02 2.37
C SER A 56 26.17 -5.58 1.89
N ASP A 57 26.51 -5.34 0.62
CA ASP A 57 26.40 -4.06 -0.06
C ASP A 57 25.51 -4.21 -1.32
N TYR A 58 24.50 -3.35 -1.43
CA TYR A 58 23.57 -3.37 -2.56
C TYR A 58 24.21 -2.85 -3.86
N VAL A 59 25.22 -1.97 -3.77
CA VAL A 59 25.95 -1.49 -4.95
C VAL A 59 26.68 -2.68 -5.60
N ASP A 60 27.39 -3.45 -4.80
CA ASP A 60 28.03 -4.70 -5.25
C ASP A 60 27.04 -5.68 -5.91
N MET A 61 25.81 -5.76 -5.37
CA MET A 61 24.75 -6.59 -5.96
C MET A 61 24.33 -6.07 -7.34
N ILE A 62 24.07 -4.79 -7.46
CA ILE A 62 23.60 -4.16 -8.70
C ILE A 62 24.68 -4.24 -9.79
N GLU A 63 25.96 -4.04 -9.43
CA GLU A 63 27.07 -4.08 -10.39
C GLU A 63 27.41 -5.51 -10.88
N LYS A 64 27.17 -6.53 -10.04
CA LYS A 64 27.60 -7.91 -10.33
C LYS A 64 26.50 -8.79 -10.90
N GLU A 65 25.22 -8.36 -10.79
CA GLU A 65 24.07 -9.16 -11.18
C GLU A 65 23.31 -8.53 -12.34
N GLU A 66 22.90 -9.35 -13.28
CA GLU A 66 21.98 -8.93 -14.36
C GLU A 66 20.53 -8.96 -13.83
N LEU A 67 20.04 -7.82 -13.32
CA LEU A 67 18.72 -7.69 -12.74
C LEU A 67 17.78 -6.92 -13.68
N ASP A 68 16.58 -7.45 -13.91
CA ASP A 68 15.50 -6.75 -14.63
C ASP A 68 14.69 -5.85 -13.66
N ILE A 69 14.53 -6.32 -12.44
CA ILE A 69 13.66 -5.70 -11.40
C ILE A 69 14.29 -5.80 -10.02
N VAL A 70 14.04 -4.79 -9.20
CA VAL A 70 14.45 -4.78 -7.79
C VAL A 70 13.31 -4.28 -6.91
N THR A 71 13.07 -4.99 -5.78
CA THR A 71 12.32 -4.39 -4.67
C THR A 71 13.28 -3.70 -3.71
N ILE A 72 12.98 -2.44 -3.37
CA ILE A 72 13.67 -1.67 -2.33
C ILE A 72 12.77 -1.63 -1.08
N ALA A 73 13.23 -2.28 0.00
CA ALA A 73 12.51 -2.39 1.28
C ALA A 73 13.44 -2.06 2.47
N VAL A 74 14.27 -1.05 2.29
CA VAL A 74 15.14 -0.46 3.31
C VAL A 74 14.37 0.55 4.18
N PRO A 75 14.94 1.11 5.27
CA PRO A 75 14.33 2.25 5.97
C PRO A 75 14.06 3.42 5.03
N THR A 76 12.95 4.12 5.24
CA THR A 76 12.44 5.18 4.35
C THR A 76 13.47 6.29 4.06
N THR A 77 14.30 6.63 5.04
CA THR A 77 15.36 7.65 4.90
C THR A 77 16.43 7.26 3.89
N LEU A 78 16.54 5.98 3.53
CA LEU A 78 17.49 5.46 2.55
C LEU A 78 16.88 5.24 1.17
N HIS A 79 15.57 5.42 1.00
CA HIS A 79 14.88 5.13 -0.26
C HIS A 79 15.48 5.88 -1.44
N LYS A 80 15.73 7.19 -1.27
CA LYS A 80 16.29 8.02 -2.35
C LYS A 80 17.70 7.56 -2.76
N GLU A 81 18.59 7.40 -1.77
CA GLU A 81 19.99 6.98 -2.03
C GLU A 81 20.03 5.67 -2.79
N VAL A 82 19.28 4.67 -2.31
CA VAL A 82 19.27 3.33 -2.91
C VAL A 82 18.60 3.33 -4.28
N ALA A 83 17.47 4.04 -4.43
CA ALA A 83 16.75 4.13 -5.70
C ALA A 83 17.59 4.84 -6.79
N ASP A 84 18.30 5.92 -6.44
CA ASP A 84 19.16 6.63 -7.39
C ASP A 84 20.20 5.72 -8.03
N VAL A 85 20.87 4.87 -7.23
CA VAL A 85 21.85 3.90 -7.72
C VAL A 85 21.19 2.85 -8.61
N VAL A 86 20.06 2.28 -8.19
CA VAL A 86 19.35 1.25 -8.96
C VAL A 86 18.87 1.78 -10.31
N PHE A 87 18.34 3.01 -10.35
CA PHE A 87 17.89 3.65 -11.59
C PHE A 87 19.04 3.92 -12.57
N GLU A 88 20.23 4.31 -12.08
CA GLU A 88 21.41 4.54 -12.92
C GLU A 88 21.89 3.29 -13.67
N HIS A 89 21.53 2.12 -13.15
CA HIS A 89 21.80 0.83 -13.82
C HIS A 89 20.64 0.34 -14.71
N GLY A 90 19.61 1.17 -14.93
CA GLY A 90 18.47 0.84 -15.81
C GLY A 90 17.54 -0.26 -15.24
N VAL A 91 17.53 -0.47 -13.93
CA VAL A 91 16.74 -1.51 -13.30
C VAL A 91 15.40 -0.96 -12.83
N ASN A 92 14.30 -1.66 -13.14
CA ASN A 92 12.95 -1.28 -12.72
C ASN A 92 12.74 -1.52 -11.23
N VAL A 93 11.99 -0.64 -10.56
CA VAL A 93 11.90 -0.64 -9.10
C VAL A 93 10.48 -0.73 -8.59
N LEU A 94 10.24 -1.68 -7.68
CA LEU A 94 9.14 -1.67 -6.73
C LEU A 94 9.67 -1.12 -5.40
N LEU A 95 9.30 0.12 -5.07
CA LEU A 95 9.75 0.83 -3.87
C LEU A 95 8.69 0.75 -2.77
N GLU A 96 9.08 0.28 -1.58
CA GLU A 96 8.18 0.23 -0.42
C GLU A 96 7.70 1.61 0.01
N LYS A 97 6.51 1.64 0.58
CA LYS A 97 5.92 2.86 1.15
C LYS A 97 6.59 3.24 2.51
N PRO A 98 6.53 4.52 2.91
CA PRO A 98 6.23 5.68 2.06
C PRO A 98 7.34 5.91 1.05
N ILE A 99 7.04 6.54 -0.08
CA ILE A 99 8.00 6.72 -1.19
C ILE A 99 9.32 7.35 -0.73
N ALA A 100 9.27 8.30 0.21
CA ALA A 100 10.42 8.97 0.81
C ALA A 100 10.06 9.55 2.18
N ASP A 101 11.04 10.08 2.87
CA ASP A 101 10.92 10.79 4.15
C ASP A 101 10.45 12.25 3.99
N THR A 102 10.70 12.86 2.83
CA THR A 102 10.27 14.23 2.48
C THR A 102 9.64 14.30 1.10
N LEU A 103 8.85 15.37 0.85
CA LEU A 103 8.24 15.60 -0.47
C LEU A 103 9.29 15.90 -1.54
N GLU A 104 10.37 16.59 -1.15
CA GLU A 104 11.48 16.92 -2.04
C GLU A 104 12.21 15.65 -2.50
N ASN A 105 12.46 14.70 -1.58
CA ASN A 105 13.06 13.42 -1.90
C ASN A 105 12.12 12.56 -2.75
N ALA A 106 10.82 12.58 -2.48
CA ALA A 106 9.82 11.89 -3.27
C ALA A 106 9.78 12.39 -4.73
N ASP A 107 9.78 13.72 -4.93
CA ASP A 107 9.82 14.34 -6.26
C ASP A 107 11.13 14.02 -6.99
N ALA A 108 12.26 14.04 -6.26
CA ALA A 108 13.57 13.69 -6.83
C ALA A 108 13.63 12.22 -7.30
N ILE A 109 13.07 11.27 -6.52
CA ILE A 109 12.96 9.85 -6.90
C ILE A 109 12.17 9.71 -8.21
N ILE A 110 11.00 10.37 -8.32
CA ILE A 110 10.14 10.30 -9.50
C ILE A 110 10.89 10.83 -10.73
N LYS A 111 11.46 12.03 -10.63
CA LYS A 111 12.21 12.65 -11.73
C LYS A 111 13.44 11.84 -12.17
N LYS A 112 14.10 11.18 -11.23
CA LYS A 112 15.24 10.33 -11.53
C LYS A 112 14.81 9.07 -12.27
N ALA A 113 13.71 8.41 -11.84
CA ALA A 113 13.15 7.25 -12.54
C ALA A 113 12.75 7.60 -13.99
N GLU A 114 12.06 8.73 -14.19
CA GLU A 114 11.68 9.24 -15.53
C GLU A 114 12.94 9.50 -16.38
N LYS A 115 13.96 10.14 -15.83
CA LYS A 115 15.21 10.45 -16.55
C LYS A 115 15.96 9.18 -16.96
N CYS A 116 15.91 8.12 -16.17
CA CYS A 116 16.56 6.86 -16.46
C CYS A 116 15.68 5.90 -17.30
N ASP A 117 14.46 6.33 -17.68
CA ASP A 117 13.50 5.53 -18.45
C ASP A 117 13.22 4.15 -17.82
N VAL A 118 13.01 4.13 -16.50
CA VAL A 118 12.71 2.92 -15.74
C VAL A 118 11.33 2.99 -15.11
N THR A 119 10.69 1.83 -14.98
CA THR A 119 9.41 1.72 -14.28
C THR A 119 9.61 1.84 -12.77
N LEU A 120 8.94 2.81 -12.15
CA LEU A 120 8.84 2.98 -10.70
C LEU A 120 7.40 2.71 -10.24
N MET A 121 7.21 1.68 -9.41
CA MET A 121 5.95 1.41 -8.71
C MET A 121 6.14 1.55 -7.20
N ILE A 122 5.13 2.09 -6.50
CA ILE A 122 5.17 2.24 -5.05
C ILE A 122 4.35 1.13 -4.39
N GLY A 123 4.90 0.53 -3.32
CA GLY A 123 4.34 -0.61 -2.59
C GLY A 123 3.12 -0.29 -1.72
N HIS A 124 2.05 0.25 -2.30
CA HIS A 124 0.76 0.43 -1.63
C HIS A 124 -0.08 -0.84 -1.74
N ILE A 125 0.36 -1.87 -1.04
CA ILE A 125 -0.15 -3.25 -1.09
C ILE A 125 -1.67 -3.36 -0.89
N GLU A 126 -2.30 -2.46 -0.14
CA GLU A 126 -3.73 -2.55 0.15
C GLU A 126 -4.62 -2.27 -1.07
N ARG A 127 -4.13 -1.57 -2.11
CA ARG A 127 -4.84 -1.49 -3.41
C ARG A 127 -5.02 -2.85 -4.07
N PHE A 128 -4.11 -3.79 -3.79
CA PHE A 128 -4.10 -5.14 -4.35
C PHE A 128 -4.79 -6.18 -3.46
N ASN A 129 -5.38 -5.73 -2.34
CA ASN A 129 -6.22 -6.59 -1.54
C ASN A 129 -7.50 -6.92 -2.32
N PRO A 130 -7.84 -8.21 -2.56
CA PRO A 130 -8.97 -8.59 -3.40
C PRO A 130 -10.30 -7.96 -3.01
N VAL A 131 -10.53 -7.71 -1.71
CA VAL A 131 -11.76 -7.04 -1.26
C VAL A 131 -11.79 -5.55 -1.60
N VAL A 132 -10.63 -4.88 -1.64
CA VAL A 132 -10.52 -3.47 -2.05
C VAL A 132 -10.73 -3.36 -3.56
N MET A 133 -10.11 -4.25 -4.34
CA MET A 133 -10.32 -4.32 -5.79
C MET A 133 -11.79 -4.59 -6.13
N LYS A 134 -12.42 -5.53 -5.42
CA LYS A 134 -13.85 -5.84 -5.61
C LYS A 134 -14.75 -4.68 -5.19
N ALA A 135 -14.42 -3.97 -4.11
CA ALA A 135 -15.17 -2.77 -3.72
C ALA A 135 -15.09 -1.69 -4.80
N ARG A 136 -13.92 -1.47 -5.39
CA ARG A 136 -13.74 -0.54 -6.51
C ARG A 136 -14.61 -0.92 -7.70
N GLU A 137 -14.61 -2.19 -8.11
CA GLU A 137 -15.47 -2.72 -9.20
C GLU A 137 -16.95 -2.44 -8.91
N LEU A 138 -17.42 -2.67 -7.67
CA LEU A 138 -18.81 -2.43 -7.28
C LEU A 138 -19.17 -0.94 -7.23
N ILE A 139 -18.24 -0.07 -6.87
CA ILE A 139 -18.43 1.39 -6.94
C ILE A 139 -18.53 1.82 -8.42
N GLU A 140 -17.64 1.37 -9.27
CA GLU A 140 -17.62 1.69 -10.70
C GLU A 140 -18.86 1.16 -11.44
N SER A 141 -19.39 0.01 -11.03
CA SER A 141 -20.65 -0.53 -11.54
C SER A 141 -21.91 0.06 -10.89
N ASN A 142 -21.76 1.13 -10.12
CA ASN A 142 -22.83 1.90 -9.51
C ASN A 142 -23.72 1.13 -8.51
N VAL A 143 -23.20 0.05 -7.91
CA VAL A 143 -23.95 -0.72 -6.91
C VAL A 143 -24.27 0.14 -5.67
N PHE A 144 -23.32 1.00 -5.27
CA PHE A 144 -23.50 1.89 -4.12
C PHE A 144 -24.31 3.15 -4.42
N GLY A 145 -24.61 3.45 -5.71
CA GLY A 145 -25.13 4.76 -6.10
C GLY A 145 -24.08 5.86 -5.87
N ASP A 146 -24.50 7.02 -5.39
CA ASP A 146 -23.56 8.06 -4.97
C ASP A 146 -22.89 7.64 -3.66
N LEU A 147 -21.56 7.60 -3.66
CA LEU A 147 -20.79 7.32 -2.46
C LEU A 147 -20.88 8.53 -1.52
N LEU A 148 -21.25 8.29 -0.26
CA LEU A 148 -21.43 9.33 0.75
C LEU A 148 -20.28 9.36 1.75
N SER A 149 -19.83 8.19 2.22
CA SER A 149 -18.71 8.12 3.15
C SER A 149 -17.93 6.81 3.07
N ILE A 150 -16.65 6.90 3.46
CA ILE A 150 -15.75 5.76 3.66
C ILE A 150 -15.14 5.89 5.05
N SER A 151 -15.33 4.88 5.91
CA SER A 151 -14.70 4.82 7.23
C SER A 151 -13.74 3.65 7.32
N VAL A 152 -12.52 3.91 7.80
CA VAL A 152 -11.46 2.90 7.96
C VAL A 152 -11.00 2.82 9.40
N ARG A 153 -10.79 1.60 9.88
CA ARG A 153 -10.16 1.32 11.19
C ARG A 153 -8.98 0.40 10.99
N ARG A 154 -7.78 0.93 11.32
CA ARG A 154 -6.52 0.18 11.28
C ARG A 154 -5.87 0.22 12.66
N LEU A 155 -6.24 -0.73 13.50
CA LEU A 155 -5.86 -0.77 14.90
C LEU A 155 -5.02 -2.01 15.19
N GLY A 156 -4.12 -1.93 16.19
CA GLY A 156 -3.35 -3.10 16.60
C GLY A 156 -2.23 -2.77 17.61
N PRO A 157 -1.53 -3.76 18.11
CA PRO A 157 -0.44 -3.54 19.04
C PRO A 157 0.79 -2.95 18.35
N PHE A 158 1.53 -2.12 19.06
CA PHE A 158 2.82 -1.57 18.61
C PHE A 158 3.84 -2.71 18.44
N SER A 159 4.44 -2.76 17.27
CA SER A 159 5.40 -3.83 16.94
C SER A 159 6.82 -3.57 17.46
N GLY A 160 7.14 -2.36 17.93
CA GLY A 160 8.48 -1.93 18.33
C GLY A 160 9.49 -1.81 17.18
N ARG A 161 9.10 -2.12 15.95
CA ARG A 161 9.99 -2.08 14.77
C ARG A 161 10.14 -0.69 14.19
N ILE A 162 9.07 0.10 14.23
CA ILE A 162 9.03 1.46 13.69
C ILE A 162 9.66 2.40 14.72
N LYS A 163 10.69 3.16 14.30
CA LYS A 163 11.49 3.99 15.20
C LYS A 163 11.65 5.44 14.71
N ASP A 164 11.12 5.75 13.56
CA ASP A 164 11.38 6.98 12.80
C ASP A 164 10.13 7.82 12.53
N VAL A 165 8.94 7.23 12.54
CA VAL A 165 7.67 7.91 12.29
C VAL A 165 6.57 7.46 13.25
N GLY A 166 5.46 8.21 13.33
CA GLY A 166 4.28 7.87 14.08
C GLY A 166 3.27 7.03 13.29
N VAL A 167 2.19 6.60 13.98
CA VAL A 167 1.15 5.76 13.40
C VAL A 167 0.46 6.39 12.20
N LEU A 168 0.36 7.73 12.18
CA LEU A 168 -0.26 8.46 11.09
C LEU A 168 0.53 8.26 9.79
N VAL A 169 1.84 8.47 9.81
CA VAL A 169 2.67 8.33 8.60
C VAL A 169 2.91 6.86 8.26
N ASP A 170 3.04 5.97 9.24
CA ASP A 170 3.28 4.55 8.95
C ASP A 170 2.01 3.82 8.48
N TRP A 171 0.87 4.02 9.17
CA TRP A 171 -0.35 3.25 8.87
C TRP A 171 -1.38 4.02 8.06
N ALA A 172 -1.68 5.28 8.40
CA ALA A 172 -2.74 6.00 7.71
C ALA A 172 -2.43 6.27 6.23
N VAL A 173 -1.15 6.29 5.84
CA VAL A 173 -0.75 6.41 4.43
C VAL A 173 -1.36 5.30 3.54
N HIS A 174 -1.54 4.09 4.07
CA HIS A 174 -2.24 3.01 3.36
C HIS A 174 -3.72 3.32 3.16
N ASP A 175 -4.34 3.86 4.20
CA ASP A 175 -5.79 4.11 4.19
C ASP A 175 -6.12 5.38 3.39
N ILE A 176 -5.27 6.40 3.43
CA ILE A 176 -5.35 7.56 2.53
C ILE A 176 -5.29 7.10 1.08
N ASP A 177 -4.36 6.21 0.75
CA ASP A 177 -4.23 5.63 -0.58
C ASP A 177 -5.51 4.89 -1.02
N VAL A 178 -6.04 4.03 -0.15
CA VAL A 178 -7.28 3.28 -0.44
C VAL A 178 -8.47 4.22 -0.63
N LEU A 179 -8.61 5.25 0.20
CA LEU A 179 -9.70 6.22 0.04
C LEU A 179 -9.60 6.96 -1.31
N ARG A 180 -8.42 7.44 -1.68
CA ARG A 180 -8.16 8.06 -2.99
C ARG A 180 -8.46 7.09 -4.13
N TYR A 181 -8.02 5.85 -4.00
CA TYR A 181 -8.28 4.80 -4.99
C TYR A 181 -9.78 4.53 -5.16
N LEU A 182 -10.54 4.38 -4.07
CA LEU A 182 -11.97 4.07 -4.12
C LEU A 182 -12.82 5.25 -4.59
N THR A 183 -12.50 6.48 -4.18
CA THR A 183 -13.23 7.69 -4.62
C THR A 183 -12.84 8.15 -6.02
N ASN A 184 -11.64 7.77 -6.49
CA ASN A 184 -11.03 8.25 -7.73
C ASN A 184 -10.89 9.78 -7.78
N THR A 185 -10.71 10.41 -6.62
CA THR A 185 -10.57 11.86 -6.48
C THR A 185 -9.54 12.18 -5.39
N GLU A 186 -9.09 13.42 -5.35
CA GLU A 186 -8.18 13.89 -4.32
C GLU A 186 -8.95 14.57 -3.18
N PRO A 187 -8.48 14.47 -1.91
CA PRO A 187 -9.11 15.18 -0.82
C PRO A 187 -8.91 16.69 -0.95
N THR A 188 -10.01 17.42 -0.75
CA THR A 188 -10.03 18.91 -0.78
C THR A 188 -9.80 19.51 0.62
N SER A 189 -10.03 18.71 1.67
CA SER A 189 -9.77 19.11 3.07
C SER A 189 -9.33 17.91 3.89
N ILE A 190 -8.39 18.13 4.80
CA ILE A 190 -7.87 17.12 5.73
C ILE A 190 -7.72 17.75 7.10
N VAL A 191 -8.30 17.11 8.12
CA VAL A 191 -8.17 17.49 9.53
C VAL A 191 -7.86 16.25 10.35
N ALA A 192 -6.91 16.35 11.27
CA ALA A 192 -6.55 15.25 12.15
C ALA A 192 -6.42 15.69 13.61
N LYS A 193 -6.54 14.73 14.52
CA LYS A 193 -6.11 14.85 15.92
C LYS A 193 -5.32 13.60 16.30
N VAL A 194 -4.26 13.80 17.07
CA VAL A 194 -3.34 12.73 17.48
C VAL A 194 -3.18 12.68 18.99
N ILE A 195 -2.82 11.51 19.50
CA ILE A 195 -2.31 11.32 20.87
C ILE A 195 -0.95 10.65 20.73
N SER A 196 0.05 11.20 21.44
CA SER A 196 1.44 10.77 21.38
C SER A 196 1.93 10.25 22.73
N GLY A 197 3.06 9.53 22.72
CA GLY A 197 3.82 9.19 23.92
C GLY A 197 3.18 8.10 24.81
N ARG A 198 2.33 7.23 24.25
CA ARG A 198 1.73 6.11 24.99
C ARG A 198 2.57 4.84 24.88
N VAL A 199 3.03 4.51 23.65
CA VAL A 199 3.84 3.31 23.37
C VAL A 199 5.09 3.65 22.55
N SER A 200 5.13 4.82 21.91
CA SER A 200 6.28 5.34 21.17
C SER A 200 6.56 6.81 21.55
N LYS A 201 7.60 7.40 21.01
CA LYS A 201 7.88 8.85 21.15
C LYS A 201 7.14 9.72 20.13
N PHE A 202 6.41 9.11 19.21
CA PHE A 202 5.64 9.75 18.16
C PHE A 202 4.14 9.69 18.46
N ASP A 203 3.30 10.00 17.48
CA ASP A 203 1.86 9.77 17.54
C ASP A 203 1.56 8.27 17.54
N ASP A 204 0.77 7.84 18.52
CA ASP A 204 0.37 6.43 18.73
C ASP A 204 -1.08 6.18 18.33
N ILE A 205 -1.89 7.24 18.32
CA ILE A 205 -3.31 7.23 17.95
C ILE A 205 -3.54 8.43 17.03
N ALA A 206 -4.24 8.23 15.91
CA ALA A 206 -4.70 9.31 15.06
C ALA A 206 -6.13 9.07 14.57
N MET A 207 -6.91 10.15 14.53
CA MET A 207 -8.19 10.24 13.85
C MET A 207 -8.09 11.31 12.78
N ILE A 208 -8.44 10.96 11.54
CA ILE A 208 -8.30 11.81 10.37
C ILE A 208 -9.65 11.91 9.67
N LEU A 209 -10.12 13.12 9.40
CA LEU A 209 -11.27 13.40 8.56
C LEU A 209 -10.79 14.00 7.24
N LEU A 210 -11.33 13.48 6.14
CA LEU A 210 -11.05 13.92 4.79
C LEU A 210 -12.37 14.30 4.10
N LEU A 211 -12.35 15.34 3.31
CA LEU A 211 -13.43 15.67 2.39
C LEU A 211 -12.91 15.51 0.97
N PHE A 212 -13.54 14.66 0.20
CA PHE A 212 -13.26 14.46 -1.22
C PHE A 212 -14.22 15.26 -2.09
N ASP A 213 -13.85 15.45 -3.35
CA ASP A 213 -14.78 16.00 -4.34
C ASP A 213 -16.09 15.20 -4.38
N LYS A 214 -17.18 15.87 -4.78
CA LYS A 214 -18.55 15.31 -4.74
C LYS A 214 -19.08 15.04 -3.33
N SER A 215 -18.49 15.68 -2.31
CA SER A 215 -18.95 15.60 -0.92
C SER A 215 -18.86 14.21 -0.27
N VAL A 216 -17.88 13.39 -0.65
CA VAL A 216 -17.60 12.13 0.02
C VAL A 216 -16.76 12.38 1.27
N LEU A 217 -17.24 11.92 2.42
CA LEU A 217 -16.50 12.00 3.69
C LEU A 217 -15.62 10.76 3.88
N GLY A 218 -14.34 10.99 4.14
CA GLY A 218 -13.41 9.98 4.59
C GLY A 218 -13.16 10.07 6.10
N ASN A 219 -13.15 8.95 6.81
CA ASN A 219 -12.77 8.86 8.20
C ASN A 219 -11.76 7.74 8.39
N ILE A 220 -10.61 8.04 8.98
CA ILE A 220 -9.55 7.05 9.24
C ILE A 220 -9.22 7.08 10.73
N GLU A 221 -9.35 5.92 11.39
CA GLU A 221 -8.89 5.67 12.75
C GLU A 221 -7.68 4.73 12.69
N VAL A 222 -6.52 5.20 13.17
CA VAL A 222 -5.32 4.37 13.29
C VAL A 222 -4.77 4.42 14.70
N ASN A 223 -4.35 3.29 15.26
CA ASN A 223 -3.63 3.30 16.53
C ASN A 223 -2.75 2.05 16.74
N TRP A 224 -1.72 2.23 17.59
CA TRP A 224 -0.80 1.20 18.04
C TRP A 224 -1.09 0.68 19.46
N THR A 225 -2.20 1.10 20.07
CA THR A 225 -2.54 0.83 21.46
C THR A 225 -3.58 -0.27 21.63
N THR A 226 -4.25 -0.68 20.57
CA THR A 226 -5.26 -1.73 20.59
C THR A 226 -4.60 -3.12 20.66
N PRO A 227 -4.96 -4.01 21.60
CA PRO A 227 -4.30 -5.30 21.78
C PRO A 227 -4.60 -6.32 20.68
N VAL A 228 -5.65 -6.09 19.90
CA VAL A 228 -6.07 -6.95 18.77
C VAL A 228 -5.93 -6.22 17.45
N LYS A 229 -5.65 -6.96 16.38
CA LYS A 229 -5.60 -6.39 15.03
C LYS A 229 -7.01 -6.23 14.48
N ILE A 230 -7.36 -4.98 14.10
CA ILE A 230 -8.59 -4.64 13.38
C ILE A 230 -8.17 -3.98 12.07
N ARG A 231 -8.72 -4.46 10.97
CA ARG A 231 -8.50 -3.95 9.62
C ARG A 231 -9.84 -3.98 8.90
N GLU A 232 -10.59 -2.90 9.03
CA GLU A 232 -11.97 -2.80 8.54
C GLU A 232 -12.13 -1.53 7.71
N LEU A 233 -13.01 -1.63 6.69
CA LEU A 233 -13.46 -0.49 5.92
C LEU A 233 -14.97 -0.60 5.73
N ILE A 234 -15.67 0.53 5.89
CA ILE A 234 -17.09 0.66 5.69
C ILE A 234 -17.34 1.65 4.55
N LEU A 235 -18.19 1.26 3.61
CA LEU A 235 -18.67 2.08 2.50
C LEU A 235 -20.14 2.41 2.72
N THR A 236 -20.52 3.67 2.64
CA THR A 236 -21.91 4.11 2.67
C THR A 236 -22.21 4.86 1.38
N GLY A 237 -23.15 4.33 0.63
CA GLY A 237 -23.68 4.98 -0.57
C GLY A 237 -25.19 5.20 -0.46
N THR A 238 -25.77 5.85 -1.45
CA THR A 238 -27.23 6.12 -1.50
C THR A 238 -28.06 4.84 -1.67
N ASN A 239 -27.50 3.81 -2.32
CA ASN A 239 -28.20 2.58 -2.67
C ASN A 239 -27.74 1.36 -1.87
N ALA A 240 -26.54 1.38 -1.32
CA ALA A 240 -25.97 0.24 -0.62
C ALA A 240 -25.00 0.66 0.49
N PHE A 241 -24.83 -0.28 1.43
CA PHE A 241 -23.82 -0.26 2.48
C PHE A 241 -22.86 -1.43 2.25
N GLY A 242 -21.54 -1.20 2.41
CA GLY A 242 -20.52 -2.22 2.30
C GLY A 242 -19.66 -2.32 3.55
N ARG A 243 -19.32 -3.54 3.96
CA ARG A 243 -18.39 -3.79 5.06
C ARG A 243 -17.28 -4.72 4.59
N ILE A 244 -16.05 -4.28 4.73
CA ILE A 244 -14.83 -5.00 4.35
C ILE A 244 -14.06 -5.38 5.60
N ASN A 245 -13.61 -6.64 5.65
CA ASN A 245 -12.55 -7.10 6.53
C ASN A 245 -11.33 -7.47 5.67
N TYR A 246 -10.25 -6.68 5.79
CA TYR A 246 -9.04 -6.90 5.01
C TYR A 246 -8.32 -8.21 5.36
N LEU A 247 -8.38 -8.64 6.64
CA LEU A 247 -7.63 -9.81 7.11
C LEU A 247 -8.27 -11.11 6.64
N SER A 248 -9.61 -11.21 6.72
CA SER A 248 -10.36 -12.38 6.24
C SER A 248 -10.66 -12.30 4.75
N GLN A 249 -10.41 -11.14 4.11
CA GLN A 249 -10.78 -10.84 2.72
C GLN A 249 -12.28 -11.08 2.47
N GLU A 250 -13.12 -10.57 3.35
CA GLU A 250 -14.57 -10.66 3.26
C GLU A 250 -15.17 -9.29 2.95
N LEU A 251 -16.11 -9.28 2.03
CA LEU A 251 -16.90 -8.12 1.65
C LEU A 251 -18.39 -8.46 1.75
N GLU A 252 -19.06 -7.78 2.66
CA GLU A 252 -20.51 -7.84 2.78
C GLU A 252 -21.11 -6.59 2.14
N VAL A 253 -22.15 -6.76 1.33
CA VAL A 253 -22.88 -5.66 0.70
C VAL A 253 -24.37 -5.81 1.02
N TYR A 254 -24.99 -4.72 1.44
CA TYR A 254 -26.40 -4.64 1.78
C TYR A 254 -27.04 -3.56 0.92
N GLU A 255 -27.96 -3.94 0.05
CA GLU A 255 -28.70 -3.06 -0.84
C GLU A 255 -30.03 -2.63 -0.20
N THR A 256 -30.37 -1.37 -0.34
CA THR A 256 -31.71 -0.88 0.04
C THR A 256 -32.70 -1.33 -1.01
N VAL A 257 -33.73 -2.08 -0.61
CA VAL A 257 -34.83 -2.44 -1.49
C VAL A 257 -35.89 -1.34 -1.42
N ASN A 258 -36.30 -0.83 -2.58
CA ASN A 258 -37.37 0.18 -2.65
C ASN A 258 -38.64 -0.34 -1.99
N LYS A 259 -39.24 0.48 -1.17
CA LYS A 259 -40.53 0.20 -0.55
C LYS A 259 -41.63 0.18 -1.61
N GLU A 260 -42.46 -0.87 -1.63
CA GLU A 260 -43.72 -0.86 -2.40
C GLU A 260 -44.75 0.12 -1.74
N ASP A 261 -44.64 0.37 -0.42
CA ASP A 261 -45.48 1.31 0.32
C ASP A 261 -44.65 2.46 0.90
N PRO A 262 -44.80 3.70 0.38
CA PRO A 262 -44.11 4.89 0.88
C PRO A 262 -44.44 5.25 2.35
N LEU A 263 -45.54 4.71 2.90
CA LEU A 263 -46.00 4.98 4.28
C LEU A 263 -45.48 3.94 5.29
N SER A 264 -44.82 2.88 4.81
CA SER A 264 -44.23 1.88 5.69
C SER A 264 -42.91 2.38 6.28
N ASP A 265 -42.77 2.36 7.60
CA ASP A 265 -41.52 2.68 8.33
C ASP A 265 -40.45 1.56 8.23
N SER A 266 -40.73 0.47 7.55
CA SER A 266 -39.79 -0.67 7.39
C SER A 266 -38.82 -0.43 6.26
N PHE A 267 -37.54 -0.38 6.59
CA PHE A 267 -36.47 -0.49 5.59
C PHE A 267 -36.23 -1.96 5.26
N TYR A 268 -36.41 -2.34 4.00
CA TYR A 268 -36.02 -3.65 3.55
C TYR A 268 -34.57 -3.59 3.05
N VAL A 269 -33.71 -4.39 3.67
CA VAL A 269 -32.32 -4.53 3.29
C VAL A 269 -32.12 -5.93 2.76
N LYS A 270 -31.52 -6.04 1.60
CA LYS A 270 -31.15 -7.33 1.00
C LYS A 270 -29.63 -7.47 1.01
N LYS A 271 -29.12 -8.55 1.59
CA LYS A 271 -27.71 -8.89 1.45
C LYS A 271 -27.46 -9.35 0.01
N LYS A 272 -26.48 -8.72 -0.65
CA LYS A 272 -26.02 -9.08 -1.98
C LYS A 272 -24.97 -10.15 -1.85
N ASP A 273 -25.07 -11.21 -2.64
CA ASP A 273 -24.03 -12.23 -2.73
C ASP A 273 -22.83 -11.68 -3.49
N VAL A 274 -21.72 -11.49 -2.77
CA VAL A 274 -20.46 -11.04 -3.34
C VAL A 274 -19.40 -12.08 -3.08
N THR A 275 -18.88 -12.65 -4.15
CA THR A 275 -17.76 -13.60 -4.08
C THR A 275 -16.44 -12.87 -4.29
N VAL A 276 -15.51 -13.05 -3.37
CA VAL A 276 -14.14 -12.56 -3.47
C VAL A 276 -13.20 -13.76 -3.45
N GLN A 277 -12.40 -13.90 -4.50
CA GLN A 277 -11.34 -14.92 -4.51
C GLN A 277 -10.20 -14.47 -3.62
N ARG A 278 -9.91 -15.25 -2.57
CA ARG A 278 -8.81 -14.96 -1.66
C ARG A 278 -7.47 -15.19 -2.36
N ILE A 279 -6.68 -14.14 -2.45
CA ILE A 279 -5.34 -14.16 -3.02
C ILE A 279 -4.43 -13.30 -2.13
N GLU A 280 -3.17 -13.66 -2.02
CA GLU A 280 -2.20 -12.86 -1.29
C GLU A 280 -1.97 -11.50 -1.97
N PRO A 281 -2.24 -10.36 -1.30
CA PRO A 281 -2.13 -9.04 -1.91
C PRO A 281 -0.73 -8.75 -2.46
N LEU A 282 0.34 -9.14 -1.75
CA LEU A 282 1.71 -8.93 -2.21
C LEU A 282 2.01 -9.65 -3.52
N LYS A 283 1.43 -10.82 -3.72
CA LYS A 283 1.58 -11.55 -4.98
C LYS A 283 0.87 -10.83 -6.13
N VAL A 284 -0.32 -10.27 -5.89
CA VAL A 284 -1.06 -9.48 -6.88
C VAL A 284 -0.30 -8.20 -7.21
N GLU A 285 0.23 -7.50 -6.20
CA GLU A 285 1.05 -6.30 -6.37
C GLU A 285 2.28 -6.56 -7.23
N ILE A 286 3.07 -7.58 -6.90
CA ILE A 286 4.27 -7.95 -7.67
C ILE A 286 3.89 -8.35 -9.10
N MET A 287 2.82 -9.11 -9.31
CA MET A 287 2.37 -9.49 -10.65
C MET A 287 1.95 -8.26 -11.48
N ALA A 288 1.28 -7.28 -10.87
CA ALA A 288 0.93 -6.03 -11.54
C ALA A 288 2.16 -5.18 -11.90
N PHE A 289 3.18 -5.18 -11.04
CA PHE A 289 4.47 -4.55 -11.35
C PHE A 289 5.16 -5.23 -12.54
N LEU A 290 5.23 -6.56 -12.54
CA LEU A 290 5.82 -7.33 -13.66
C LEU A 290 5.10 -7.06 -14.98
N GLU A 291 3.77 -7.01 -14.95
CA GLU A 291 2.95 -6.71 -16.13
C GLU A 291 3.23 -5.30 -16.66
N ALA A 292 3.35 -4.30 -15.79
CA ALA A 292 3.70 -2.94 -16.19
C ALA A 292 5.09 -2.87 -16.85
N VAL A 293 6.08 -3.55 -16.27
CA VAL A 293 7.45 -3.64 -16.83
C VAL A 293 7.46 -4.39 -18.17
N GLU A 294 6.74 -5.52 -18.30
CA GLU A 294 6.69 -6.32 -19.52
C GLU A 294 6.07 -5.55 -20.69
N ASN A 295 5.01 -4.78 -20.40
CA ASN A 295 4.26 -4.05 -21.42
C ASN A 295 4.75 -2.61 -21.64
N GLY A 296 5.68 -2.10 -20.83
CA GLY A 296 6.12 -0.72 -20.88
C GLY A 296 4.99 0.28 -20.57
N THR A 297 4.07 -0.08 -19.66
CA THR A 297 2.92 0.75 -19.28
C THR A 297 3.13 1.37 -17.90
N ASN A 298 2.35 2.41 -17.59
CA ASN A 298 2.35 2.95 -16.24
C ASN A 298 1.88 1.90 -15.23
N PRO A 299 2.57 1.74 -14.09
CA PRO A 299 2.15 0.82 -13.06
C PRO A 299 0.86 1.32 -12.37
N PRO A 300 0.06 0.42 -11.77
CA PRO A 300 -1.19 0.78 -11.08
C PRO A 300 -1.01 1.75 -9.90
N VAL A 301 0.18 1.76 -9.29
CA VAL A 301 0.56 2.68 -8.21
C VAL A 301 1.81 3.41 -8.64
N THR A 302 1.63 4.63 -9.12
CA THR A 302 2.73 5.45 -9.66
C THR A 302 3.54 6.14 -8.56
N GLY A 303 4.71 6.65 -8.89
CA GLY A 303 5.48 7.53 -8.01
C GLY A 303 4.67 8.76 -7.57
N LYS A 304 3.82 9.30 -8.46
CA LYS A 304 2.90 10.41 -8.14
C LYS A 304 1.88 10.03 -7.07
N ASP A 305 1.34 8.80 -7.11
CA ASP A 305 0.46 8.30 -6.04
C ASP A 305 1.19 8.28 -4.70
N GLY A 306 2.41 7.74 -4.67
CA GLY A 306 3.23 7.72 -3.46
C GLY A 306 3.52 9.11 -2.90
N LEU A 307 3.86 10.07 -3.76
CA LEU A 307 4.09 11.47 -3.38
C LEU A 307 2.82 12.11 -2.81
N LEU A 308 1.66 11.92 -3.45
CA LEU A 308 0.39 12.47 -2.98
C LEU A 308 -0.03 11.84 -1.66
N ASN A 309 0.14 10.54 -1.48
CA ASN A 309 -0.17 9.87 -0.21
C ASN A 309 0.71 10.40 0.94
N LEU A 310 2.01 10.58 0.70
CA LEU A 310 2.92 11.20 1.67
C LEU A 310 2.49 12.64 1.97
N LYS A 311 2.18 13.45 0.94
CA LYS A 311 1.71 14.83 1.10
C LYS A 311 0.49 14.91 2.01
N TYR A 312 -0.52 14.08 1.77
CA TYR A 312 -1.75 14.09 2.57
C TYR A 312 -1.53 13.58 3.99
N ALA A 313 -0.65 12.60 4.20
CA ALA A 313 -0.27 12.16 5.54
C ALA A 313 0.43 13.30 6.33
N LEU A 314 1.36 14.03 5.69
CA LEU A 314 2.02 15.17 6.31
C LEU A 314 1.06 16.35 6.57
N GLN A 315 0.13 16.63 5.66
CA GLN A 315 -0.93 17.63 5.89
C GLN A 315 -1.82 17.26 7.07
N ALA A 316 -2.20 15.99 7.21
CA ALA A 316 -2.95 15.50 8.36
C ALA A 316 -2.16 15.72 9.66
N LEU A 317 -0.87 15.41 9.68
CA LEU A 317 0.01 15.61 10.84
C LEU A 317 0.13 17.10 11.20
N ASP A 318 0.33 17.99 10.22
CA ASP A 318 0.37 19.44 10.43
C ASP A 318 -0.95 19.98 11.02
N SER A 319 -2.11 19.49 10.53
CA SER A 319 -3.41 19.89 11.05
C SER A 319 -3.65 19.44 12.49
N ALA A 320 -2.97 18.39 12.94
CA ALA A 320 -3.13 17.87 14.30
C ALA A 320 -2.39 18.71 15.35
N THR A 321 -1.41 19.50 14.93
CA THR A 321 -0.61 20.38 15.80
C THR A 321 -1.19 21.78 15.94
N LYS A 322 -2.17 22.12 15.15
CA LYS A 322 -2.98 23.35 15.22
C LYS A 322 -4.27 23.12 16.00
#